data_67c5d9415f8652469f287e665b30928b
#
_entry.id   67c5d9415f8652469f287e665b30928b
#
_cell.length_a   1.000
_cell.length_b   1.000
_cell.length_c   1.000
_cell.angle_alpha   90.00
_cell.angle_beta   90.00
_cell.angle_gamma   90.00
#
_symmetry.space_group_name_H-M   'P 1'
#
loop_
_entity.id
_entity.type
_entity.pdbx_description
1 polymer ?
#
loop_
_entity_poly.entity_id
_entity_poly.type
_entity_poly.pdbx_seq_one_letter_code
_entity_poly.pdbx_strand_id
1 'polypeptide(L)'
;MAWTKKAALLVLGVVLAPAPSLAQNEPALPFSHESGQLVLEALGQRLVLPPPDWVDAADLDAMADQVSTRFLEETGQAQLTIYKRGEGEAFWSTLYGARLNTRTDIDLAQFRSVVVNVYAQSCDPDTVALFQLEPDEDDYLPPLGYVCGAYLDAFSDFAGQGEVMVMGFYKSEAGLGMVYQEWRGDAFDASTPANWPVPAETVEARMAQFKSDVSLTLVD
;
A
#
# COMPACT_ATOMS: atom_id res chain seq x y z
N MET A 1 15.47 90.03 -0.46
CA MET A 1 14.14 89.47 -0.35
C MET A 1 14.26 87.95 -0.75
N ALA A 2 14.38 87.05 0.21
CA ALA A 2 14.55 85.62 -0.03
C ALA A 2 13.28 84.91 0.43
N TRP A 3 12.59 84.21 -0.47
CA TRP A 3 11.40 83.45 -0.20
C TRP A 3 11.78 81.99 -0.03
N THR A 4 11.68 81.52 1.17
CA THR A 4 11.86 80.08 1.55
C THR A 4 10.52 79.33 1.33
N LYS A 5 10.48 78.41 0.36
CA LYS A 5 9.40 77.46 0.17
C LYS A 5 9.60 76.28 1.12
N LYS A 6 8.69 76.08 2.06
CA LYS A 6 8.61 74.88 2.88
C LYS A 6 7.89 73.78 2.08
N ALA A 7 8.59 72.69 1.79
CA ALA A 7 7.99 71.49 1.24
C ALA A 7 7.48 70.59 2.40
N ALA A 8 6.20 70.31 2.38
CA ALA A 8 5.57 69.35 3.32
C ALA A 8 5.71 67.93 2.73
N LEU A 9 6.41 67.05 3.46
CA LEU A 9 6.51 65.64 3.14
C LEU A 9 5.27 64.92 3.67
N LEU A 10 4.43 64.44 2.76
CA LEU A 10 3.31 63.52 3.10
C LEU A 10 3.89 62.10 3.17
N VAL A 11 3.98 61.52 4.36
CA VAL A 11 4.29 60.10 4.57
C VAL A 11 3.01 59.31 4.40
N LEU A 12 2.87 58.61 3.28
CA LEU A 12 1.80 57.61 3.05
C LEU A 12 2.16 56.34 3.82
N GLY A 13 1.50 56.10 4.93
CA GLY A 13 1.60 54.82 5.66
C GLY A 13 0.88 53.73 4.88
N VAL A 14 1.61 52.78 4.31
CA VAL A 14 1.05 51.56 3.73
C VAL A 14 0.73 50.61 4.86
N VAL A 15 -0.55 50.45 5.15
CA VAL A 15 -1.04 49.39 6.06
C VAL A 15 -1.02 48.06 5.31
N LEU A 16 -0.01 47.24 5.57
CA LEU A 16 0.04 45.86 5.11
C LEU A 16 -1.01 45.05 5.90
N ALA A 17 -2.14 44.75 5.27
CA ALA A 17 -3.09 43.78 5.78
C ALA A 17 -2.44 42.38 5.75
N PRO A 18 -2.55 41.55 6.82
CA PRO A 18 -2.07 40.19 6.77
C PRO A 18 -2.85 39.43 5.71
N ALA A 19 -2.12 38.81 4.74
CA ALA A 19 -2.71 37.92 3.76
C ALA A 19 -3.35 36.73 4.52
N PRO A 20 -4.56 36.27 4.12
CA PRO A 20 -5.12 35.07 4.70
C PRO A 20 -4.17 33.92 4.40
N SER A 21 -3.70 33.25 5.46
CA SER A 21 -2.98 31.99 5.36
C SER A 21 -3.90 30.99 4.66
N LEU A 22 -3.59 30.63 3.42
CA LEU A 22 -4.21 29.48 2.78
C LEU A 22 -3.80 28.28 3.63
N ALA A 23 -4.72 27.76 4.42
CA ALA A 23 -4.54 26.46 5.03
C ALA A 23 -4.21 25.49 3.89
N GLN A 24 -2.99 24.98 3.84
CA GLN A 24 -2.64 23.87 2.99
C GLN A 24 -3.48 22.70 3.51
N ASN A 25 -4.54 22.34 2.80
CA ASN A 25 -5.20 21.08 3.03
C ASN A 25 -4.12 20.00 2.82
N GLU A 26 -3.70 19.36 3.90
CA GLU A 26 -2.93 18.12 3.78
C GLU A 26 -3.73 17.18 2.87
N PRO A 27 -3.08 16.53 1.88
CA PRO A 27 -3.78 15.60 1.03
C PRO A 27 -4.43 14.53 1.92
N ALA A 28 -5.75 14.46 1.91
CA ALA A 28 -6.48 13.44 2.65
C ALA A 28 -6.00 12.07 2.17
N LEU A 29 -5.75 11.16 3.13
CA LEU A 29 -5.43 9.78 2.79
C LEU A 29 -6.61 9.16 2.01
N PRO A 30 -6.35 8.29 1.02
CA PRO A 30 -7.39 7.69 0.20
C PRO A 30 -8.20 6.60 0.95
N PHE A 31 -8.03 6.50 2.24
CA PHE A 31 -8.71 5.58 3.14
C PHE A 31 -9.00 6.28 4.47
N SER A 32 -9.96 5.77 5.21
CA SER A 32 -10.25 6.12 6.60
C SER A 32 -9.75 5.02 7.54
N HIS A 33 -9.92 5.19 8.85
CA HIS A 33 -9.65 4.14 9.82
C HIS A 33 -10.78 4.05 10.85
N GLU A 34 -11.06 2.82 11.28
CA GLU A 34 -12.08 2.50 12.28
C GLU A 34 -11.59 1.36 13.17
N SER A 35 -11.69 1.53 14.48
CA SER A 35 -11.36 0.47 15.46
C SER A 35 -9.97 -0.17 15.28
N GLY A 36 -8.96 0.62 14.89
CA GLY A 36 -7.60 0.14 14.68
C GLY A 36 -7.35 -0.54 13.32
N GLN A 37 -8.30 -0.46 12.39
CA GLN A 37 -8.21 -0.98 11.04
C GLN A 37 -8.35 0.13 10.00
N LEU A 38 -7.76 -0.06 8.83
CA LEU A 38 -7.96 0.81 7.67
C LEU A 38 -9.24 0.42 6.93
N VAL A 39 -9.88 1.40 6.30
CA VAL A 39 -11.08 1.22 5.50
C VAL A 39 -10.88 1.90 4.15
N LEU A 40 -10.87 1.11 3.09
CA LEU A 40 -10.82 1.58 1.71
C LEU A 40 -12.19 1.36 1.06
N GLU A 41 -12.82 2.45 0.62
CA GLU A 41 -14.06 2.40 -0.15
C GLU A 41 -13.78 2.81 -1.59
N ALA A 42 -13.98 1.89 -2.52
CA ALA A 42 -13.82 2.12 -3.95
C ALA A 42 -14.65 1.11 -4.76
N LEU A 43 -15.11 1.50 -5.95
CA LEU A 43 -15.83 0.64 -6.89
C LEU A 43 -17.10 -0.01 -6.29
N GLY A 44 -17.79 0.66 -5.35
CA GLY A 44 -18.94 0.12 -4.65
C GLY A 44 -18.59 -0.99 -3.64
N GLN A 45 -17.32 -1.17 -3.32
CA GLN A 45 -16.82 -2.14 -2.36
C GLN A 45 -16.20 -1.44 -1.15
N ARG A 46 -16.38 -2.05 0.02
CA ARG A 46 -15.76 -1.66 1.28
C ARG A 46 -14.78 -2.76 1.70
N LEU A 47 -13.49 -2.42 1.70
CA LEU A 47 -12.41 -3.27 2.17
C LEU A 47 -11.95 -2.79 3.53
N VAL A 48 -12.08 -3.63 4.55
CA VAL A 48 -11.48 -3.45 5.87
C VAL A 48 -10.20 -4.26 5.92
N LEU A 49 -9.10 -3.65 6.38
CA LEU A 49 -7.78 -4.28 6.38
C LEU A 49 -6.94 -3.78 7.56
N PRO A 50 -6.04 -4.61 8.13
CA PRO A 50 -5.13 -4.17 9.17
C PRO A 50 -4.15 -3.11 8.62
N PRO A 51 -3.56 -2.25 9.46
CA PRO A 51 -2.51 -1.35 9.01
C PRO A 51 -1.24 -2.13 8.58
N PRO A 52 -0.32 -1.46 7.83
CA PRO A 52 1.02 -2.01 7.56
C PRO A 52 1.73 -2.41 8.85
N ASP A 53 2.62 -3.41 8.80
CA ASP A 53 3.32 -3.95 9.98
C ASP A 53 4.26 -2.94 10.68
N TRP A 54 4.64 -1.88 9.98
CA TRP A 54 5.47 -0.78 10.53
C TRP A 54 4.65 0.37 11.14
N VAL A 55 3.33 0.31 11.09
CA VAL A 55 2.41 1.32 11.64
C VAL A 55 1.74 0.77 12.89
N ASP A 56 1.76 1.54 13.97
CA ASP A 56 1.09 1.17 15.21
C ASP A 56 -0.45 1.30 15.03
N ALA A 57 -1.15 0.18 15.14
CA ALA A 57 -2.61 0.13 15.07
C ALA A 57 -3.30 0.96 16.17
N ALA A 58 -2.59 1.25 17.27
CA ALA A 58 -3.10 2.08 18.35
C ALA A 58 -3.00 3.59 18.05
N ASP A 59 -2.22 3.99 17.04
CA ASP A 59 -1.99 5.41 16.70
C ASP A 59 -2.12 5.66 15.18
N LEU A 60 -3.27 5.29 14.61
CA LEU A 60 -3.55 5.52 13.19
C LEU A 60 -3.74 6.99 12.81
N ASP A 61 -4.04 7.86 13.78
CA ASP A 61 -4.11 9.31 13.56
C ASP A 61 -2.75 9.89 13.13
N ALA A 62 -1.65 9.31 13.63
CA ALA A 62 -0.29 9.69 13.23
C ALA A 62 0.22 8.96 11.99
N MET A 63 -0.58 8.10 11.35
CA MET A 63 -0.15 7.32 10.20
C MET A 63 0.28 8.18 9.01
N ALA A 64 -0.37 9.33 8.79
CA ALA A 64 -0.03 10.25 7.71
C ALA A 64 1.42 10.73 7.75
N ASP A 65 2.03 10.81 8.94
CA ASP A 65 3.43 11.20 9.13
C ASP A 65 4.41 10.03 8.91
N GLN A 66 3.92 8.80 8.89
CA GLN A 66 4.73 7.58 8.79
C GLN A 66 4.74 6.97 7.39
N VAL A 67 3.81 7.39 6.50
CA VAL A 67 3.62 6.77 5.20
C VAL A 67 3.66 7.77 4.05
N SER A 68 3.94 7.24 2.85
CA SER A 68 3.64 7.84 1.56
C SER A 68 2.62 6.96 0.87
N THR A 69 1.58 7.54 0.26
CA THR A 69 0.51 6.75 -0.36
C THR A 69 0.35 7.09 -1.84
N ARG A 70 -0.03 6.09 -2.61
CA ARG A 70 -0.51 6.25 -3.98
C ARG A 70 -1.84 5.55 -4.13
N PHE A 71 -2.82 6.26 -4.66
CA PHE A 71 -4.12 5.69 -4.99
C PHE A 71 -4.45 5.97 -6.46
N LEU A 72 -4.86 4.93 -7.16
CA LEU A 72 -5.32 4.98 -8.54
C LEU A 72 -6.67 4.31 -8.61
N GLU A 73 -7.63 4.99 -9.22
CA GLU A 73 -8.93 4.42 -9.56
C GLU A 73 -9.19 4.64 -11.05
N GLU A 74 -9.43 3.56 -11.76
CA GLU A 74 -9.75 3.53 -13.17
C GLU A 74 -11.02 2.71 -13.39
N THR A 75 -11.52 2.66 -14.62
CA THR A 75 -12.73 1.89 -14.93
C THR A 75 -12.58 0.43 -14.50
N GLY A 76 -13.29 0.06 -13.44
CA GLY A 76 -13.38 -1.31 -12.93
C GLY A 76 -12.17 -1.79 -12.13
N GLN A 77 -11.21 -0.91 -11.80
CA GLN A 77 -10.04 -1.25 -10.98
C GLN A 77 -9.68 -0.10 -10.03
N ALA A 78 -9.28 -0.44 -8.81
CA ALA A 78 -8.70 0.50 -7.86
C ALA A 78 -7.47 -0.13 -7.20
N GLN A 79 -6.43 0.66 -7.00
CA GLN A 79 -5.19 0.24 -6.36
C GLN A 79 -4.74 1.26 -5.33
N LEU A 80 -4.56 0.80 -4.10
CA LEU A 80 -3.89 1.52 -3.02
C LEU A 80 -2.50 0.93 -2.82
N THR A 81 -1.48 1.77 -2.77
CA THR A 81 -0.13 1.40 -2.36
C THR A 81 0.33 2.32 -1.25
N ILE A 82 0.87 1.75 -0.19
CA ILE A 82 1.37 2.45 1.00
C ILE A 82 2.84 2.07 1.17
N TYR A 83 3.70 3.05 1.22
CA TYR A 83 5.15 2.94 1.45
C TYR A 83 5.52 3.52 2.80
N LYS A 84 6.64 3.16 3.36
CA LYS A 84 7.26 3.92 4.45
C LYS A 84 7.51 5.36 4.03
N ARG A 85 7.48 6.28 4.99
CA ARG A 85 7.76 7.69 4.72
C ARG A 85 9.15 7.86 4.09
N GLY A 86 9.20 8.57 2.96
CA GLY A 86 10.42 8.79 2.18
C GLY A 86 10.71 7.70 1.14
N GLU A 87 9.95 6.62 1.11
CA GLU A 87 9.97 5.60 0.07
C GLU A 87 8.84 5.83 -0.95
N GLY A 88 8.92 5.16 -2.09
CA GLY A 88 7.94 5.26 -3.18
C GLY A 88 8.29 4.32 -4.33
N GLU A 89 7.65 4.49 -5.49
CA GLU A 89 7.79 3.58 -6.65
C GLU A 89 9.24 3.36 -7.10
N ALA A 90 10.09 4.39 -7.03
CA ALA A 90 11.48 4.29 -7.45
C ALA A 90 12.34 3.47 -6.49
N PHE A 91 11.97 3.44 -5.22
CA PHE A 91 12.68 2.67 -4.19
C PHE A 91 11.74 2.42 -3.00
N TRP A 92 11.68 1.18 -2.56
CA TRP A 92 11.00 0.78 -1.34
C TRP A 92 11.66 -0.48 -0.74
N SER A 93 11.69 -0.56 0.57
CA SER A 93 12.15 -1.73 1.33
C SER A 93 10.99 -2.61 1.79
N THR A 94 9.86 -1.98 2.04
CA THR A 94 8.59 -2.66 2.32
C THR A 94 7.46 -1.83 1.76
N LEU A 95 6.46 -2.51 1.22
CA LEU A 95 5.24 -1.87 0.77
C LEU A 95 4.02 -2.69 1.22
N TYR A 96 2.92 -1.99 1.38
CA TYR A 96 1.62 -2.54 1.71
C TYR A 96 0.59 -2.03 0.72
N GLY A 97 -0.40 -2.84 0.38
CA GLY A 97 -1.38 -2.37 -0.57
C GLY A 97 -2.63 -3.23 -0.68
N ALA A 98 -3.56 -2.69 -1.46
CA ALA A 98 -4.79 -3.36 -1.82
C ALA A 98 -5.12 -3.11 -3.29
N ARG A 99 -5.74 -4.09 -3.93
CA ARG A 99 -6.32 -3.97 -5.27
C ARG A 99 -7.76 -4.44 -5.22
N LEU A 100 -8.65 -3.66 -5.82
CA LEU A 100 -10.05 -4.00 -6.01
C LEU A 100 -10.36 -4.04 -7.51
N ASN A 101 -11.27 -4.91 -7.91
CA ASN A 101 -11.83 -4.91 -9.25
C ASN A 101 -13.30 -5.32 -9.23
N THR A 102 -14.03 -4.97 -10.30
CA THR A 102 -15.47 -5.26 -10.45
C THR A 102 -15.74 -6.58 -11.18
N ARG A 103 -14.72 -7.45 -11.33
CA ARG A 103 -14.87 -8.75 -12.00
C ARG A 103 -15.67 -9.72 -11.13
N THR A 104 -16.77 -10.22 -11.68
CA THR A 104 -17.60 -11.26 -11.05
C THR A 104 -17.68 -12.53 -11.89
N ASP A 105 -17.05 -12.50 -13.07
CA ASP A 105 -17.07 -13.58 -14.09
C ASP A 105 -15.93 -14.61 -13.89
N ILE A 106 -15.04 -14.38 -12.93
CA ILE A 106 -14.01 -15.34 -12.53
C ILE A 106 -14.16 -15.69 -11.05
N ASP A 107 -13.70 -16.87 -10.68
CA ASP A 107 -13.65 -17.28 -9.28
C ASP A 107 -12.37 -16.79 -8.58
N LEU A 108 -12.33 -16.95 -7.27
CA LEU A 108 -11.21 -16.47 -6.45
C LEU A 108 -9.90 -17.22 -6.74
N ALA A 109 -9.97 -18.53 -7.05
CA ALA A 109 -8.81 -19.34 -7.37
C ALA A 109 -8.18 -18.93 -8.72
N GLN A 110 -9.03 -18.62 -9.72
CA GLN A 110 -8.57 -18.07 -10.99
C GLN A 110 -7.92 -16.70 -10.81
N PHE A 111 -8.52 -15.83 -10.00
CA PHE A 111 -7.95 -14.52 -9.70
C PHE A 111 -6.58 -14.66 -9.03
N ARG A 112 -6.46 -15.48 -7.96
CA ARG A 112 -5.19 -15.78 -7.30
C ARG A 112 -4.15 -16.30 -8.29
N SER A 113 -4.52 -17.26 -9.13
CA SER A 113 -3.60 -17.85 -10.12
C SER A 113 -3.06 -16.80 -11.10
N VAL A 114 -3.93 -15.90 -11.60
CA VAL A 114 -3.49 -14.81 -12.49
C VAL A 114 -2.51 -13.88 -11.79
N VAL A 115 -2.80 -13.47 -10.55
CA VAL A 115 -1.93 -12.57 -9.79
C VAL A 115 -0.57 -13.21 -9.53
N VAL A 116 -0.54 -14.44 -8.99
CA VAL A 116 0.71 -15.16 -8.73
C VAL A 116 1.56 -15.31 -9.98
N ASN A 117 0.94 -15.65 -11.11
CA ASN A 117 1.66 -15.77 -12.40
C ASN A 117 2.26 -14.44 -12.85
N VAL A 118 1.60 -13.30 -12.62
CA VAL A 118 2.16 -11.98 -12.97
C VAL A 118 3.42 -11.69 -12.14
N TYR A 119 3.40 -11.94 -10.83
CA TYR A 119 4.57 -11.76 -9.98
C TYR A 119 5.70 -12.73 -10.36
N ALA A 120 5.38 -13.98 -10.61
CA ALA A 120 6.38 -15.01 -10.99
C ALA A 120 7.12 -14.69 -12.29
N GLN A 121 6.56 -13.89 -13.21
CA GLN A 121 7.23 -13.51 -14.46
C GLN A 121 8.47 -12.62 -14.26
N SER A 122 8.56 -11.90 -13.16
CA SER A 122 9.71 -11.06 -12.85
C SER A 122 10.80 -11.77 -12.05
N CYS A 123 10.50 -12.95 -11.52
CA CYS A 123 11.39 -13.73 -10.66
C CYS A 123 12.16 -14.80 -11.47
N ASP A 124 13.38 -15.10 -11.04
CA ASP A 124 14.11 -16.29 -11.48
C ASP A 124 13.30 -17.53 -11.07
N PRO A 125 12.81 -18.36 -12.01
CA PRO A 125 11.94 -19.47 -11.70
C PRO A 125 12.55 -20.51 -10.76
N ASP A 126 13.88 -20.62 -10.70
CA ASP A 126 14.59 -21.53 -9.80
C ASP A 126 14.59 -21.04 -8.34
N THR A 127 14.16 -19.79 -8.12
CA THR A 127 14.15 -19.13 -6.81
C THR A 127 12.74 -18.77 -6.32
N VAL A 128 11.68 -19.24 -7.00
CA VAL A 128 10.29 -19.02 -6.59
C VAL A 128 9.86 -20.10 -5.61
N ALA A 129 9.23 -19.67 -4.50
CA ALA A 129 8.53 -20.57 -3.60
C ALA A 129 7.15 -20.01 -3.22
N LEU A 130 6.19 -20.91 -3.05
CA LEU A 130 4.84 -20.61 -2.56
C LEU A 130 4.56 -21.46 -1.33
N PHE A 131 3.90 -20.89 -0.33
CA PHE A 131 3.48 -21.63 0.85
C PHE A 131 2.18 -21.08 1.43
N GLN A 132 1.46 -21.94 2.14
CA GLN A 132 0.24 -21.61 2.87
C GLN A 132 0.31 -22.26 4.24
N LEU A 133 -0.32 -21.67 5.25
CA LEU A 133 -0.40 -22.25 6.59
C LEU A 133 -1.56 -23.24 6.71
N GLU A 134 -2.54 -23.16 5.81
CA GLU A 134 -3.74 -23.98 5.80
C GLU A 134 -4.08 -24.38 4.35
N PRO A 135 -4.79 -25.51 4.14
CA PRO A 135 -5.25 -25.88 2.81
C PRO A 135 -6.37 -24.96 2.32
N ASP A 136 -6.55 -24.89 1.00
CA ASP A 136 -7.72 -24.24 0.39
C ASP A 136 -9.01 -24.97 0.78
N GLU A 137 -10.06 -24.19 0.99
CA GLU A 137 -11.44 -24.66 1.16
C GLU A 137 -12.32 -24.16 -0.02
N ASP A 138 -13.49 -24.77 -0.22
CA ASP A 138 -14.34 -24.49 -1.41
C ASP A 138 -14.65 -23.01 -1.60
N ASP A 139 -14.97 -22.28 -0.53
CA ASP A 139 -15.37 -20.88 -0.57
C ASP A 139 -14.33 -19.92 0.06
N TYR A 140 -13.20 -20.45 0.53
CA TYR A 140 -12.17 -19.68 1.21
C TYR A 140 -10.77 -20.08 0.77
N LEU A 141 -9.99 -19.10 0.35
CA LEU A 141 -8.57 -19.26 0.06
C LEU A 141 -7.74 -18.62 1.17
N PRO A 142 -7.00 -19.40 1.95
CA PRO A 142 -6.10 -18.86 2.97
C PRO A 142 -5.08 -17.89 2.35
N PRO A 143 -4.56 -16.92 3.12
CA PRO A 143 -3.47 -16.10 2.66
C PRO A 143 -2.28 -16.93 2.19
N LEU A 144 -1.66 -16.47 1.11
CA LEU A 144 -0.55 -17.12 0.42
C LEU A 144 0.74 -16.36 0.69
N GLY A 145 1.80 -17.06 1.08
CA GLY A 145 3.17 -16.58 1.05
C GLY A 145 3.79 -16.83 -0.33
N TYR A 146 4.37 -15.79 -0.91
CA TYR A 146 5.14 -15.82 -2.15
C TYR A 146 6.57 -15.37 -1.86
N VAL A 147 7.55 -16.11 -2.36
CA VAL A 147 8.96 -15.80 -2.22
C VAL A 147 9.59 -15.77 -3.61
N CYS A 148 10.27 -14.68 -3.90
CA CYS A 148 11.15 -14.51 -5.03
C CYS A 148 12.58 -14.30 -4.50
N GLY A 149 13.43 -15.31 -4.57
CA GLY A 149 14.81 -15.23 -4.07
C GLY A 149 15.68 -14.30 -4.89
N ALA A 150 15.41 -14.16 -6.20
CA ALA A 150 16.10 -13.24 -7.08
C ALA A 150 15.20 -12.80 -8.23
N TYR A 151 15.18 -11.52 -8.53
CA TYR A 151 14.58 -11.00 -9.76
C TYR A 151 15.45 -11.32 -10.98
N LEU A 152 14.80 -11.50 -12.13
CA LEU A 152 15.49 -11.63 -13.42
C LEU A 152 16.26 -10.35 -13.78
N ASP A 153 17.44 -10.47 -14.35
CA ASP A 153 18.27 -9.33 -14.80
C ASP A 153 17.57 -8.43 -15.82
N ALA A 154 16.55 -8.94 -16.51
CA ALA A 154 15.73 -8.15 -17.43
C ALA A 154 14.93 -7.05 -16.72
N PHE A 155 14.69 -7.19 -15.41
CA PHE A 155 14.08 -6.18 -14.53
C PHE A 155 15.18 -5.38 -13.83
N SER A 156 15.95 -4.61 -14.61
CA SER A 156 17.19 -3.94 -14.18
C SER A 156 17.06 -3.09 -12.91
N ASP A 157 15.87 -2.53 -12.64
CA ASP A 157 15.63 -1.70 -11.45
C ASP A 157 15.63 -2.53 -10.16
N PHE A 158 15.48 -3.86 -10.26
CA PHE A 158 15.42 -4.81 -9.15
C PHE A 158 16.50 -5.90 -9.23
N ALA A 159 17.41 -5.82 -10.21
CA ALA A 159 18.49 -6.79 -10.36
C ALA A 159 19.32 -6.93 -9.07
N GLY A 160 19.59 -8.16 -8.66
CA GLY A 160 20.32 -8.46 -7.42
C GLY A 160 19.48 -8.32 -6.13
N GLN A 161 18.17 -8.14 -6.26
CA GLN A 161 17.23 -8.13 -5.15
C GLN A 161 16.30 -9.33 -5.19
N GLY A 162 15.67 -9.61 -4.05
CA GLY A 162 14.60 -10.59 -3.90
C GLY A 162 13.51 -10.05 -2.97
N GLU A 163 12.38 -10.73 -2.90
CA GLU A 163 11.24 -10.31 -2.07
C GLU A 163 10.52 -11.48 -1.41
N VAL A 164 9.91 -11.19 -0.29
CA VAL A 164 8.89 -12.03 0.35
C VAL A 164 7.60 -11.25 0.37
N MET A 165 6.50 -11.89 0.01
CA MET A 165 5.17 -11.28 -0.02
C MET A 165 4.16 -12.17 0.68
N VAL A 166 3.20 -11.54 1.36
CA VAL A 166 1.95 -12.16 1.83
C VAL A 166 0.81 -11.57 1.00
N MET A 167 -0.05 -12.42 0.48
CA MET A 167 -1.23 -12.07 -0.29
C MET A 167 -2.48 -12.70 0.29
N GLY A 168 -3.52 -11.89 0.53
CA GLY A 168 -4.88 -12.35 0.83
C GLY A 168 -5.81 -12.03 -0.33
N PHE A 169 -6.70 -12.95 -0.67
CA PHE A 169 -7.66 -12.83 -1.77
C PHE A 169 -9.09 -12.90 -1.24
N TYR A 170 -9.94 -11.99 -1.66
CA TYR A 170 -11.28 -11.79 -1.11
C TYR A 170 -12.30 -11.58 -2.23
N LYS A 171 -13.54 -11.96 -1.95
CA LYS A 171 -14.64 -11.82 -2.90
C LYS A 171 -15.83 -11.15 -2.22
N SER A 172 -16.47 -10.23 -2.94
CA SER A 172 -17.79 -9.68 -2.62
C SER A 172 -18.76 -9.91 -3.78
N GLU A 173 -20.01 -9.51 -3.62
CA GLU A 173 -20.97 -9.51 -4.73
C GLU A 173 -20.62 -8.51 -5.83
N ALA A 174 -19.85 -7.45 -5.51
CA ALA A 174 -19.44 -6.41 -6.47
C ALA A 174 -18.12 -6.72 -7.20
N GLY A 175 -17.35 -7.72 -6.75
CA GLY A 175 -16.09 -8.06 -7.38
C GLY A 175 -15.08 -8.76 -6.47
N LEU A 176 -13.81 -8.61 -6.81
CA LEU A 176 -12.69 -9.28 -6.15
C LEU A 176 -11.73 -8.26 -5.56
N GLY A 177 -11.11 -8.62 -4.46
CA GLY A 177 -10.08 -7.85 -3.79
C GLY A 177 -8.83 -8.67 -3.46
N MET A 178 -7.71 -7.98 -3.36
CA MET A 178 -6.44 -8.51 -2.87
C MET A 178 -5.84 -7.51 -1.90
N VAL A 179 -5.36 -8.01 -0.76
CA VAL A 179 -4.50 -7.26 0.17
C VAL A 179 -3.14 -7.91 0.17
N TYR A 180 -2.07 -7.13 0.18
CA TYR A 180 -0.72 -7.67 0.11
C TYR A 180 0.26 -6.83 0.91
N GLN A 181 1.29 -7.49 1.42
CA GLN A 181 2.47 -6.85 2.00
C GLN A 181 3.71 -7.51 1.44
N GLU A 182 4.69 -6.68 1.08
CA GLU A 182 5.95 -7.07 0.45
C GLU A 182 7.12 -6.56 1.27
N TRP A 183 8.17 -7.38 1.41
CA TRP A 183 9.45 -7.00 1.99
C TRP A 183 10.55 -7.35 0.99
N ARG A 184 11.40 -6.39 0.70
CA ARG A 184 12.47 -6.50 -0.28
C ARG A 184 13.84 -6.34 0.36
N GLY A 185 14.82 -7.10 -0.14
CA GLY A 185 16.22 -7.03 0.27
C GLY A 185 17.14 -7.49 -0.85
N ASP A 186 18.41 -7.73 -0.52
CA ASP A 186 19.35 -8.38 -1.45
C ASP A 186 18.83 -9.76 -1.83
N ALA A 187 19.27 -10.28 -3.00
CA ALA A 187 18.92 -11.63 -3.44
C ALA A 187 19.33 -12.68 -2.41
N PHE A 188 18.49 -13.70 -2.20
CA PHE A 188 18.65 -14.71 -1.16
C PHE A 188 18.19 -16.09 -1.62
N ASP A 189 18.53 -17.12 -0.86
CA ASP A 189 18.01 -18.47 -1.05
C ASP A 189 16.57 -18.56 -0.53
N ALA A 190 15.60 -18.69 -1.44
CA ALA A 190 14.17 -18.75 -1.14
C ALA A 190 13.81 -19.93 -0.22
N SER A 191 14.58 -21.01 -0.25
CA SER A 191 14.35 -22.22 0.57
C SER A 191 14.82 -22.07 2.02
N THR A 192 15.55 -20.99 2.34
CA THR A 192 16.15 -20.77 3.67
C THR A 192 15.54 -19.54 4.34
N PRO A 193 14.45 -19.67 5.13
CA PRO A 193 13.74 -18.54 5.74
C PRO A 193 14.61 -17.62 6.62
N ALA A 194 15.73 -18.13 7.16
CA ALA A 194 16.68 -17.33 7.93
C ALA A 194 17.40 -16.26 7.09
N ASN A 195 17.36 -16.38 5.75
CA ASN A 195 17.97 -15.43 4.81
C ASN A 195 16.97 -14.45 4.20
N TRP A 196 15.69 -14.55 4.54
CA TRP A 196 14.66 -13.67 4.04
C TRP A 196 14.86 -12.23 4.52
N PRO A 197 14.42 -11.20 3.77
CA PRO A 197 14.52 -9.80 4.18
C PRO A 197 13.63 -9.44 5.37
N VAL A 198 12.83 -10.39 5.84
CA VAL A 198 11.89 -10.29 6.96
C VAL A 198 11.91 -11.60 7.75
N PRO A 199 11.82 -11.57 9.11
CA PRO A 199 11.70 -12.78 9.91
C PRO A 199 10.48 -13.62 9.49
N ALA A 200 10.64 -14.96 9.43
CA ALA A 200 9.54 -15.88 9.07
C ALA A 200 8.32 -15.72 9.98
N GLU A 201 8.55 -15.47 11.26
CA GLU A 201 7.49 -15.27 12.26
C GLU A 201 6.63 -14.01 11.92
N THR A 202 7.26 -12.98 11.35
CA THR A 202 6.54 -11.78 10.89
C THR A 202 5.64 -12.11 9.70
N VAL A 203 6.14 -12.93 8.77
CA VAL A 203 5.37 -13.39 7.60
C VAL A 203 4.16 -14.23 8.05
N GLU A 204 4.37 -15.20 8.94
CA GLU A 204 3.31 -16.06 9.50
C GLU A 204 2.27 -15.23 10.28
N ALA A 205 2.71 -14.29 11.10
CA ALA A 205 1.82 -13.38 11.82
C ALA A 205 0.98 -12.52 10.85
N ARG A 206 1.57 -12.05 9.76
CA ARG A 206 0.85 -11.27 8.74
C ARG A 206 -0.17 -12.15 8.00
N MET A 207 0.16 -13.40 7.67
CA MET A 207 -0.79 -14.34 7.09
C MET A 207 -1.98 -14.58 8.02
N ALA A 208 -1.73 -14.82 9.31
CA ALA A 208 -2.79 -14.99 10.30
C ALA A 208 -3.67 -13.74 10.42
N GLN A 209 -3.06 -12.56 10.40
CA GLN A 209 -3.76 -11.28 10.45
C GLN A 209 -4.62 -11.03 9.20
N PHE A 210 -4.12 -11.34 8.01
CA PHE A 210 -4.91 -11.22 6.78
C PHE A 210 -6.10 -12.18 6.78
N LYS A 211 -5.97 -13.34 7.42
CA LYS A 211 -7.08 -14.28 7.60
C LYS A 211 -8.17 -13.73 8.51
N SER A 212 -7.81 -13.14 9.65
CA SER A 212 -8.76 -12.74 10.69
C SER A 212 -9.33 -11.34 10.51
N ASP A 213 -8.53 -10.40 9.97
CA ASP A 213 -8.80 -8.97 10.08
C ASP A 213 -9.18 -8.31 8.74
N VAL A 214 -9.15 -9.07 7.63
CA VAL A 214 -9.55 -8.52 6.32
C VAL A 214 -10.95 -8.98 5.97
N SER A 215 -11.79 -8.03 5.54
CA SER A 215 -13.10 -8.33 4.97
C SER A 215 -13.41 -7.44 3.77
N LEU A 216 -14.11 -7.99 2.79
CA LEU A 216 -14.57 -7.30 1.60
C LEU A 216 -16.09 -7.43 1.48
N THR A 217 -16.78 -6.30 1.48
CA THR A 217 -18.25 -6.23 1.42
C THR A 217 -18.70 -5.20 0.39
N LEU A 218 -20.00 -5.09 0.14
CA LEU A 218 -20.58 -3.95 -0.57
C LEU A 218 -20.51 -2.70 0.31
N VAL A 219 -20.45 -1.54 -0.32
CA VAL A 219 -20.76 -0.27 0.34
C VAL A 219 -22.28 -0.22 0.51
N ASP A 220 -22.74 0.06 1.74
CA ASP A 220 -24.15 0.21 2.10
C ASP A 220 -24.79 1.49 1.49
#